data_9ccdb37f67a97c4cbb12b681b9878d57
#
_entry.id   9ccdb37f67a97c4cbb12b681b9878d57
#
_cell.length_a   1.000
_cell.length_b   1.000
_cell.length_c   1.000
_cell.angle_alpha   90.00
_cell.angle_beta   90.00
_cell.angle_gamma   90.00
#
_symmetry.space_group_name_H-M   'P 1'
#
loop_
_entity.id
_entity.type
_entity.pdbx_description
1 polymer ?
#
loop_
_entity_poly.entity_id
_entity_poly.type
_entity_poly.pdbx_seq_one_letter_code
_entity_poly.pdbx_strand_id
1 'polypeptide(L)'
;MSRANFSKKFIFNEKIDADYLYSLYEDDYQYIEEIFETTLLHFDEDYNSIRIAYESNNLLELKKAIHKMKPTFGFVGLPLVQNICTEFENICQKATSSNELTSEYQQIVVTLAESKELIALEYNKLKEFNSNIL
;
A
#
# COMPACT_ATOMS: atom_id res chain seq x y z
N MET A 1 17.76 -17.94 26.77
CA MET A 1 17.52 -17.35 25.46
C MET A 1 17.22 -18.45 24.46
N SER A 2 16.23 -18.22 23.65
CA SER A 2 15.85 -19.21 22.65
C SER A 2 16.51 -18.93 21.32
N ARG A 3 17.33 -19.82 20.84
CA ARG A 3 17.94 -19.75 19.54
C ARG A 3 16.89 -19.85 18.41
N ALA A 4 15.81 -20.58 18.70
CA ALA A 4 14.75 -20.75 17.73
C ALA A 4 14.14 -19.41 17.29
N ASN A 5 14.06 -18.45 18.23
CA ASN A 5 13.50 -17.14 17.90
C ASN A 5 14.38 -16.35 16.92
N PHE A 6 15.69 -16.55 16.99
CA PHE A 6 16.61 -15.87 16.07
C PHE A 6 16.57 -16.45 14.67
N SER A 7 16.29 -17.74 14.56
CA SER A 7 16.22 -18.39 13.25
C SER A 7 14.83 -18.30 12.63
N LYS A 8 13.85 -17.87 13.41
CA LYS A 8 12.47 -17.75 12.94
C LYS A 8 12.32 -16.51 12.06
N LYS A 9 11.84 -16.73 10.85
CA LYS A 9 11.59 -15.64 9.89
C LYS A 9 10.16 -15.66 9.42
N PHE A 10 9.59 -14.47 9.26
CA PHE A 10 8.28 -14.31 8.67
C PHE A 10 8.42 -14.42 7.15
N ILE A 11 7.55 -15.20 6.54
CA ILE A 11 7.52 -15.37 5.08
C ILE A 11 6.37 -14.51 4.54
N PHE A 12 6.74 -13.46 3.84
CA PHE A 12 5.75 -12.59 3.18
C PHE A 12 5.15 -13.27 1.95
N ASN A 13 3.95 -12.82 1.58
CA ASN A 13 3.34 -13.20 0.31
C ASN A 13 4.32 -12.84 -0.82
N GLU A 14 4.34 -13.67 -1.87
CA GLU A 14 5.25 -13.47 -3.01
C GLU A 14 5.06 -12.13 -3.73
N LYS A 15 3.87 -11.52 -3.61
CA LYS A 15 3.58 -10.21 -4.21
C LYS A 15 4.23 -9.05 -3.45
N ILE A 16 4.71 -9.30 -2.24
CA ILE A 16 5.39 -8.30 -1.43
C ILE A 16 6.89 -8.45 -1.66
N ASP A 17 7.57 -7.34 -1.87
CA ASP A 17 9.01 -7.32 -2.02
C ASP A 17 9.68 -7.43 -0.66
N ALA A 18 9.91 -8.68 -0.24
CA ALA A 18 10.48 -8.98 1.08
C ALA A 18 11.91 -8.43 1.23
N ASP A 19 12.69 -8.46 0.16
CA ASP A 19 14.06 -7.95 0.18
C ASP A 19 14.06 -6.45 0.41
N TYR A 20 13.12 -5.74 -0.21
CA TYR A 20 12.99 -4.31 -0.01
C TYR A 20 12.58 -4.00 1.43
N LEU A 21 11.62 -4.74 1.98
CA LEU A 21 11.22 -4.55 3.38
C LEU A 21 12.39 -4.82 4.32
N TYR A 22 13.19 -5.85 4.03
CA TYR A 22 14.36 -6.13 4.84
C TYR A 22 15.37 -4.98 4.79
N SER A 23 15.51 -4.33 3.62
CA SER A 23 16.41 -3.18 3.50
C SER A 23 15.94 -1.99 4.35
N LEU A 24 14.64 -1.89 4.60
CA LEU A 24 14.08 -0.79 5.41
C LEU A 24 14.02 -1.13 6.90
N TYR A 25 13.62 -2.35 7.23
CA TYR A 25 13.25 -2.70 8.61
C TYR A 25 14.02 -3.88 9.18
N GLU A 26 14.85 -4.50 8.38
CA GLU A 26 15.53 -5.75 8.73
C GLU A 26 14.51 -6.80 9.18
N ASP A 27 14.73 -7.47 10.31
CA ASP A 27 13.80 -8.48 10.82
C ASP A 27 12.99 -7.97 12.01
N ASP A 28 12.79 -6.66 12.09
CA ASP A 28 11.95 -6.08 13.13
C ASP A 28 10.46 -6.27 12.78
N TYR A 29 10.00 -7.49 12.94
CA TYR A 29 8.63 -7.84 12.54
C TYR A 29 7.57 -7.18 13.40
N GLN A 30 7.89 -6.78 14.62
CA GLN A 30 6.96 -6.02 15.44
C GLN A 30 6.74 -4.62 14.87
N TYR A 31 7.81 -3.98 14.43
CA TYR A 31 7.69 -2.67 13.76
C TYR A 31 6.99 -2.79 12.42
N ILE A 32 7.27 -3.84 11.66
CA ILE A 32 6.58 -4.08 10.38
C ILE A 32 5.08 -4.27 10.61
N GLU A 33 4.69 -4.98 11.66
CA GLU A 33 3.28 -5.11 12.03
C GLU A 33 2.64 -3.74 12.25
N GLU A 34 3.32 -2.86 12.98
CA GLU A 34 2.83 -1.50 13.24
C GLU A 34 2.68 -0.70 11.94
N ILE A 35 3.62 -0.82 11.02
CA ILE A 35 3.57 -0.15 9.72
C ILE A 35 2.35 -0.62 8.93
N PHE A 36 2.10 -1.92 8.90
CA PHE A 36 0.95 -2.49 8.19
C PHE A 36 -0.35 -2.04 8.84
N GLU A 37 -0.41 -2.03 10.17
CA GLU A 37 -1.60 -1.55 10.90
C GLU A 37 -1.90 -0.09 10.58
N THR A 38 -0.89 0.76 10.66
CA THR A 38 -1.04 2.19 10.39
C THR A 38 -1.53 2.42 8.96
N THR A 39 -0.99 1.65 8.02
CA THR A 39 -1.40 1.72 6.62
C THR A 39 -2.89 1.41 6.49
N LEU A 40 -3.37 0.35 7.15
CA LEU A 40 -4.78 -0.03 7.09
C LEU A 40 -5.68 1.02 7.73
N LEU A 41 -5.24 1.62 8.83
CA LEU A 41 -6.02 2.65 9.53
C LEU A 41 -6.29 3.88 8.66
N HIS A 42 -5.35 4.23 7.79
CA HIS A 42 -5.47 5.43 6.95
C HIS A 42 -5.95 5.13 5.54
N PHE A 43 -6.04 3.86 5.17
CA PHE A 43 -6.29 3.46 3.79
C PHE A 43 -7.63 4.01 3.26
N ASP A 44 -8.70 3.82 4.02
CA ASP A 44 -10.04 4.21 3.57
C ASP A 44 -10.17 5.72 3.43
N GLU A 45 -9.56 6.48 4.33
CA GLU A 45 -9.56 7.94 4.25
C GLU A 45 -8.83 8.42 2.99
N ASP A 46 -7.66 7.86 2.72
CA ASP A 46 -6.90 8.22 1.53
C ASP A 46 -7.64 7.82 0.26
N TYR A 47 -8.23 6.63 0.25
CA TYR A 47 -9.02 6.18 -0.89
C TYR A 47 -10.23 7.08 -1.12
N ASN A 48 -10.92 7.49 -0.07
CA ASN A 48 -12.08 8.38 -0.18
C ASN A 48 -11.69 9.73 -0.79
N SER A 49 -10.52 10.26 -0.45
CA SER A 49 -10.03 11.50 -1.06
C SER A 49 -9.85 11.35 -2.57
N ILE A 50 -9.34 10.20 -3.01
CA ILE A 50 -9.19 9.90 -4.43
C ILE A 50 -10.56 9.84 -5.12
N ARG A 51 -11.49 9.11 -4.53
CA ARG A 51 -12.84 8.92 -5.08
C ARG A 51 -13.58 10.26 -5.21
N ILE A 52 -13.55 11.06 -4.16
CA ILE A 52 -14.23 12.35 -4.14
C ILE A 52 -13.65 13.27 -5.22
N ALA A 53 -12.34 13.33 -5.35
CA ALA A 53 -11.69 14.17 -6.36
C ALA A 53 -12.07 13.73 -7.78
N TYR A 54 -12.11 12.41 -8.02
CA TYR A 54 -12.50 11.90 -9.33
C TYR A 54 -13.95 12.25 -9.66
N GLU A 55 -14.86 11.98 -8.69
CA GLU A 55 -16.30 12.23 -8.88
C GLU A 55 -16.61 13.71 -9.02
N SER A 56 -15.81 14.56 -8.41
CA SER A 56 -15.96 16.02 -8.50
C SER A 56 -15.30 16.62 -9.72
N ASN A 57 -14.72 15.81 -10.59
CA ASN A 57 -13.98 16.26 -11.77
C ASN A 57 -12.86 17.23 -11.41
N ASN A 58 -12.19 16.97 -10.28
CA ASN A 58 -11.10 17.82 -9.80
C ASN A 58 -9.77 17.11 -10.01
N LEU A 59 -9.18 17.29 -11.20
CA LEU A 59 -7.94 16.59 -11.57
C LEU A 59 -6.76 16.98 -10.71
N LEU A 60 -6.68 18.22 -10.27
CA LEU A 60 -5.59 18.66 -9.40
C LEU A 60 -5.64 17.95 -8.06
N GLU A 61 -6.83 17.89 -7.44
CA GLU A 61 -7.01 17.20 -6.17
C GLU A 61 -6.85 15.69 -6.33
N LEU A 62 -7.28 15.14 -7.47
CA LEU A 62 -7.09 13.72 -7.75
C LEU A 62 -5.60 13.37 -7.79
N LYS A 63 -4.81 14.16 -8.49
CA LYS A 63 -3.37 13.98 -8.56
C LYS A 63 -2.73 14.08 -7.18
N LYS A 64 -3.13 15.09 -6.39
CA LYS A 64 -2.61 15.27 -5.03
C LYS A 64 -2.97 14.11 -4.12
N ALA A 65 -4.19 13.59 -4.23
CA ALA A 65 -4.63 12.48 -3.39
C ALA A 65 -3.85 11.20 -3.70
N ILE A 66 -3.60 10.92 -4.96
CA ILE A 66 -2.77 9.79 -5.38
C ILE A 66 -1.33 9.98 -4.89
N HIS A 67 -0.78 11.18 -5.05
CA HIS A 67 0.57 11.49 -4.62
C HIS A 67 0.75 11.28 -3.11
N LYS A 68 -0.23 11.70 -2.34
CA LYS A 68 -0.21 11.53 -0.87
C LYS A 68 -0.20 10.06 -0.47
N MET A 69 -0.97 9.22 -1.17
CA MET A 69 -1.10 7.81 -0.83
C MET A 69 0.09 6.97 -1.31
N LYS A 70 0.76 7.42 -2.36
CA LYS A 70 1.81 6.65 -3.05
C LYS A 70 2.92 6.11 -2.14
N PRO A 71 3.51 6.90 -1.21
CA PRO A 71 4.59 6.39 -0.37
C PRO A 71 4.20 5.20 0.49
N THR A 72 2.92 5.10 0.85
CA THR A 72 2.37 4.01 1.65
C THR A 72 2.74 2.65 1.07
N PHE A 73 2.67 2.51 -0.25
CA PHE A 73 2.90 1.23 -0.92
C PHE A 73 4.38 0.82 -0.86
N GLY A 74 5.29 1.79 -0.84
CA GLY A 74 6.70 1.49 -0.59
C GLY A 74 6.91 0.97 0.83
N PHE A 75 6.25 1.57 1.81
CA PHE A 75 6.41 1.17 3.21
C PHE A 75 5.95 -0.26 3.49
N VAL A 76 5.02 -0.78 2.69
CA VAL A 76 4.52 -2.16 2.85
C VAL A 76 5.04 -3.12 1.77
N GLY A 77 6.07 -2.70 1.02
CA GLY A 77 6.74 -3.59 0.08
C GLY A 77 6.00 -3.83 -1.22
N LEU A 78 5.25 -2.84 -1.70
CA LEU A 78 4.51 -2.92 -2.95
C LEU A 78 5.00 -1.86 -3.96
N PRO A 79 6.28 -1.95 -4.40
CA PRO A 79 6.83 -0.93 -5.29
C PRO A 79 6.15 -0.87 -6.65
N LEU A 80 5.59 -1.98 -7.13
CA LEU A 80 4.85 -1.97 -8.40
C LEU A 80 3.59 -1.11 -8.29
N VAL A 81 2.92 -1.13 -7.13
CA VAL A 81 1.75 -0.28 -6.90
C VAL A 81 2.17 1.19 -6.84
N GLN A 82 3.32 1.49 -6.25
CA GLN A 82 3.88 2.84 -6.30
C GLN A 82 4.06 3.32 -7.74
N ASN A 83 4.60 2.46 -8.60
CA ASN A 83 4.81 2.80 -10.00
C ASN A 83 3.49 3.05 -10.72
N ILE A 84 2.47 2.25 -10.43
CA ILE A 84 1.13 2.43 -10.98
C ILE A 84 0.56 3.79 -10.57
N CYS A 85 0.76 4.17 -9.31
CA CYS A 85 0.34 5.49 -8.82
C CYS A 85 1.06 6.61 -9.57
N THR A 86 2.37 6.47 -9.78
CA THR A 86 3.16 7.45 -10.52
C THR A 86 2.65 7.62 -11.94
N GLU A 87 2.36 6.52 -12.62
CA GLU A 87 1.81 6.55 -13.97
C GLU A 87 0.45 7.25 -13.99
N PHE A 88 -0.40 6.96 -13.00
CA PHE A 88 -1.70 7.61 -12.92
C PHE A 88 -1.59 9.11 -12.66
N GLU A 89 -0.64 9.54 -11.82
CA GLU A 89 -0.36 10.96 -11.63
C GLU A 89 -0.02 11.64 -12.95
N ASN A 90 0.82 10.98 -13.76
CA ASN A 90 1.22 11.52 -15.06
C ASN A 90 0.04 11.63 -16.02
N ILE A 91 -0.86 10.65 -15.98
CA ILE A 91 -2.08 10.66 -16.78
C ILE A 91 -2.98 11.81 -16.35
N CYS A 92 -3.17 12.02 -15.03
CA CYS A 92 -3.93 13.14 -14.50
C CYS A 92 -3.38 14.49 -14.98
N GLN A 93 -2.06 14.59 -15.04
CA GLN A 93 -1.38 15.83 -15.44
C GLN A 93 -1.73 16.23 -16.87
N LYS A 94 -2.00 15.26 -17.75
CA LYS A 94 -2.25 15.50 -19.17
C LYS A 94 -3.72 15.56 -19.52
N ALA A 95 -4.61 15.13 -18.64
CA ALA A 95 -6.04 15.10 -18.88
C ALA A 95 -6.66 16.48 -18.70
N THR A 96 -7.80 16.70 -19.35
CA THR A 96 -8.58 17.94 -19.21
C THR A 96 -9.83 17.73 -18.37
N SER A 97 -10.28 16.48 -18.20
CA SER A 97 -11.42 16.15 -17.34
C SER A 97 -11.29 14.72 -16.83
N SER A 98 -11.94 14.40 -15.69
CA SER A 98 -11.93 13.04 -15.16
C SER A 98 -12.64 12.06 -16.07
N ASN A 99 -13.57 12.51 -16.91
CA ASN A 99 -14.25 11.62 -17.85
C ASN A 99 -13.30 10.94 -18.83
N GLU A 100 -12.17 11.58 -19.14
CA GLU A 100 -11.15 10.99 -20.00
C GLU A 100 -10.44 9.82 -19.33
N LEU A 101 -10.55 9.70 -18.01
CA LEU A 101 -9.77 8.74 -17.22
C LEU A 101 -10.59 7.55 -16.71
N THR A 102 -11.79 7.33 -17.25
CA THR A 102 -12.69 6.31 -16.72
C THR A 102 -12.02 4.94 -16.65
N SER A 103 -11.36 4.52 -17.72
CA SER A 103 -10.70 3.22 -17.79
C SER A 103 -9.52 3.14 -16.82
N GLU A 104 -8.65 4.12 -16.83
CA GLU A 104 -7.48 4.18 -15.97
C GLU A 104 -7.88 4.27 -14.50
N TYR A 105 -8.93 5.04 -14.21
CA TYR A 105 -9.44 5.15 -12.84
C TYR A 105 -9.98 3.82 -12.35
N GLN A 106 -10.75 3.10 -13.17
CA GLN A 106 -11.25 1.78 -12.79
C GLN A 106 -10.12 0.80 -12.50
N GLN A 107 -9.05 0.86 -13.29
CA GLN A 107 -7.89 -0.01 -13.08
C GLN A 107 -7.19 0.30 -11.75
N ILE A 108 -7.00 1.58 -11.43
CA ILE A 108 -6.34 1.93 -10.17
C ILE A 108 -7.21 1.59 -8.97
N VAL A 109 -8.52 1.74 -9.08
CA VAL A 109 -9.44 1.36 -8.01
C VAL A 109 -9.32 -0.13 -7.70
N VAL A 110 -9.27 -0.98 -8.73
CA VAL A 110 -9.07 -2.42 -8.54
C VAL A 110 -7.71 -2.69 -7.88
N THR A 111 -6.66 -2.03 -8.37
CA THR A 111 -5.31 -2.19 -7.79
C THR A 111 -5.28 -1.81 -6.31
N LEU A 112 -5.92 -0.70 -5.95
CA LEU A 112 -5.97 -0.25 -4.56
C LEU A 112 -6.76 -1.23 -3.68
N ALA A 113 -7.88 -1.74 -4.19
CA ALA A 113 -8.69 -2.71 -3.44
C ALA A 113 -7.91 -4.01 -3.20
N GLU A 114 -7.23 -4.51 -4.22
CA GLU A 114 -6.40 -5.72 -4.10
C GLU A 114 -5.24 -5.50 -3.13
N SER A 115 -4.64 -4.29 -3.18
CA SER A 115 -3.54 -3.94 -2.27
C SER A 115 -4.01 -3.93 -0.81
N LYS A 116 -5.17 -3.34 -0.56
CA LYS A 116 -5.73 -3.30 0.79
C LYS A 116 -5.96 -4.72 1.33
N GLU A 117 -6.53 -5.58 0.50
CA GLU A 117 -6.79 -6.97 0.88
C GLU A 117 -5.50 -7.71 1.20
N LEU A 118 -4.48 -7.55 0.37
CA LEU A 118 -3.17 -8.17 0.60
C LEU A 118 -2.53 -7.64 1.89
N ILE A 119 -2.56 -6.34 2.10
CA ILE A 119 -1.99 -5.72 3.31
C ILE A 119 -2.71 -6.26 4.55
N ALA A 120 -4.04 -6.38 4.50
CA ALA A 120 -4.82 -6.89 5.64
C ALA A 120 -4.49 -8.35 5.95
N LEU A 121 -4.34 -9.18 4.92
CA LEU A 121 -3.97 -10.59 5.12
C LEU A 121 -2.59 -10.70 5.74
N GLU A 122 -1.62 -9.94 5.24
CA GLU A 122 -0.26 -9.99 5.77
C GLU A 122 -0.19 -9.41 7.18
N TYR A 123 -0.97 -8.37 7.46
CA TYR A 123 -1.07 -7.82 8.81
C TYR A 123 -1.53 -8.88 9.81
N ASN A 124 -2.58 -9.63 9.47
CA ASN A 124 -3.09 -10.66 10.35
C ASN A 124 -2.07 -11.77 10.58
N LYS A 125 -1.32 -12.14 9.54
CA LYS A 125 -0.25 -13.14 9.66
C LYS A 125 0.90 -12.63 10.53
N LEU A 126 1.25 -11.36 10.40
CA LEU A 126 2.30 -10.74 11.23
C LEU A 126 1.89 -10.71 12.70
N LYS A 127 0.63 -10.36 12.99
CA LYS A 127 0.12 -10.37 14.37
C LYS A 127 0.25 -11.75 14.99
N GLU A 128 -0.18 -12.76 14.26
CA GLU A 128 -0.11 -14.13 14.75
C GLU A 128 1.34 -14.58 14.96
N PHE A 129 2.20 -14.29 13.98
CA PHE A 129 3.62 -14.60 14.07
C PHE A 129 4.26 -13.96 15.30
N ASN A 130 4.02 -12.67 15.51
CA ASN A 130 4.62 -11.92 16.62
C ASN A 130 4.09 -12.39 17.98
N SER A 131 2.83 -12.75 18.08
CA SER A 131 2.27 -13.24 19.34
C SER A 131 2.78 -14.62 19.69
N ASN A 132 3.21 -15.42 18.72
CA ASN A 132 3.75 -16.77 18.95
C ASN A 132 5.23 -16.76 19.33
N ILE A 133 5.92 -15.64 19.15
CA ILE A 133 7.33 -15.51 19.52
C ILE A 133 7.50 -15.35 21.03
N LEU A 134 6.50 -14.82 21.68
CA LEU A 134 6.52 -14.61 23.13
C LEU A 134 6.35 -15.95 23.85
#